data_59156627541816dee2449bcbcf1ef6d0
#
_entry.id   59156627541816dee2449bcbcf1ef6d0
#
_cell.length_a   1.000
_cell.length_b   1.000
_cell.length_c   1.000
_cell.angle_alpha   90.00
_cell.angle_beta   90.00
_cell.angle_gamma   90.00
#
_symmetry.space_group_name_H-M   'P 1'
#
loop_
_entity.id
_entity.type
_entity.pdbx_description
1 polymer ?
#
loop_
_entity_poly.entity_id
_entity_poly.type
_entity_poly.pdbx_seq_one_letter_code
_entity_poly.pdbx_strand_id
1 'polypeptide(L)'
;MTHIHPFRLFVFLLLCCTRVITFAQSDSYQTIPESLRGYWQYKTENVSDWNGPLIGENFVEALYTVFQVEQMEKKTDGSYLFHLRNQNGNKMDFRFTPISEDSAIIFYQGWKEPKHCVRKQIPDHTEMLTPTTLPDIIYKKWVEGLSGNVIYEFTRDGKFIYDGKTWDIVSAGHFLNKEYRLLAKNGERYKLLYLSFPFPNSMKVAAELQNETVFPIATSRPEVYTITGCWVNQATGEWTIGFFENFAVYQCRFWDYESIQIKKDETVVKLKNNTTRLTLSLKHKNRASCNIAFGKDNPQKYILCNGKHLPDYPLTDTTPFIDNGYRTDSVTLTGYLRNPPSSRPFDVSIPDMITGKEKKYQTDIDSLGRFTLRFPVLNSHNVFIDWGRTTIWSAVEPGETYFLYVDYAQQQKLFMGKKARVLNELLSHEGLRESLDYNEEQKRSNLECLHKTQERLHRQLEFRKKTLQEHPLLSDKYRYYTEQELRYDAASTLMQRRFSVDRNKQEHLEDEFMNYIDSAFYPHPVHPYTLLRGYNSFMRDYIGYIDDTTPSSNSLTLTPQNMERLYFAFEAEGKVRLSE
;
A
#
# COMPACT_ATOMS: atom_id res chain seq x y z
N MET A 1 31.87 -17.23 38.29
CA MET A 1 33.06 -16.66 37.64
C MET A 1 33.47 -17.60 36.52
N THR A 2 33.00 -17.34 35.31
CA THR A 2 33.29 -18.16 34.12
C THR A 2 34.42 -17.47 33.34
N HIS A 3 35.55 -18.13 33.30
CA HIS A 3 36.71 -17.69 32.56
C HIS A 3 36.41 -17.64 31.06
N ILE A 4 36.39 -16.42 30.49
CA ILE A 4 36.35 -16.20 29.03
C ILE A 4 37.76 -16.43 28.51
N HIS A 5 37.95 -17.44 27.66
CA HIS A 5 39.21 -17.82 27.08
C HIS A 5 39.75 -16.66 26.20
N PRO A 6 41.00 -16.18 26.42
CA PRO A 6 41.56 -15.02 25.67
C PRO A 6 41.63 -15.23 24.14
N PHE A 7 41.59 -16.49 23.70
CA PHE A 7 41.59 -16.84 22.27
C PHE A 7 40.32 -16.41 21.52
N ARG A 8 39.15 -16.41 22.22
CA ARG A 8 37.87 -15.97 21.60
C ARG A 8 37.81 -14.44 21.44
N LEU A 9 38.44 -13.70 22.31
CA LEU A 9 38.51 -12.22 22.21
C LEU A 9 39.41 -11.80 21.06
N PHE A 10 40.51 -12.54 20.81
CA PHE A 10 41.45 -12.24 19.73
C PHE A 10 40.85 -12.53 18.35
N VAL A 11 40.09 -13.60 18.20
CA VAL A 11 39.37 -13.92 16.96
C VAL A 11 38.23 -12.92 16.69
N PHE A 12 37.56 -12.41 17.72
CA PHE A 12 36.53 -11.39 17.55
C PHE A 12 37.09 -10.02 17.18
N LEU A 13 38.26 -9.65 17.74
CA LEU A 13 38.99 -8.45 17.37
C LEU A 13 39.58 -8.55 15.93
N LEU A 14 40.07 -9.72 15.52
CA LEU A 14 40.55 -9.92 14.14
C LEU A 14 39.38 -9.85 13.12
N LEU A 15 38.19 -10.39 13.44
CA LEU A 15 36.99 -10.31 12.61
C LEU A 15 36.41 -8.90 12.54
N CYS A 16 36.56 -8.11 13.60
CA CYS A 16 36.15 -6.69 13.55
C CYS A 16 37.16 -5.82 12.76
N CYS A 17 38.46 -6.14 12.82
CA CYS A 17 39.45 -5.41 12.04
C CYS A 17 39.44 -5.76 10.55
N THR A 18 38.99 -6.95 10.14
CA THR A 18 38.86 -7.30 8.72
C THR A 18 37.67 -6.68 8.03
N ARG A 19 36.74 -6.05 8.75
CA ARG A 19 35.59 -5.30 8.15
C ARG A 19 35.87 -3.80 7.99
N VAL A 20 37.01 -3.28 8.36
CA VAL A 20 37.34 -1.85 8.27
C VAL A 20 38.44 -1.55 7.26
N ILE A 21 38.93 -2.54 6.52
CA ILE A 21 39.73 -2.26 5.33
C ILE A 21 38.77 -2.24 4.12
N THR A 22 37.84 -1.31 4.10
CA THR A 22 37.40 -0.75 2.83
C THR A 22 38.62 0.01 2.29
N PHE A 23 39.37 -0.65 1.42
CA PHE A 23 40.23 0.06 0.52
C PHE A 23 39.42 1.19 -0.08
N ALA A 24 39.79 2.43 0.20
CA ALA A 24 39.46 3.54 -0.64
C ALA A 24 40.18 3.23 -1.98
N GLN A 25 39.55 2.41 -2.82
CA GLN A 25 39.89 2.29 -4.20
C GLN A 25 39.75 3.71 -4.75
N SER A 26 40.83 4.34 -5.13
CA SER A 26 40.76 5.58 -5.88
C SER A 26 39.99 5.24 -7.14
N ASP A 27 38.72 5.68 -7.19
CA ASP A 27 37.85 5.50 -8.35
C ASP A 27 38.38 6.41 -9.47
N SER A 28 39.46 6.02 -10.14
CA SER A 28 39.94 6.67 -11.35
C SER A 28 39.11 6.08 -12.51
N TYR A 29 38.20 6.88 -13.04
CA TYR A 29 37.40 6.50 -14.20
C TYR A 29 38.08 6.98 -15.50
N GLN A 30 37.96 6.18 -16.56
CA GLN A 30 38.53 6.55 -17.85
C GLN A 30 37.75 7.63 -18.56
N THR A 31 38.46 8.60 -19.12
CA THR A 31 37.85 9.67 -19.93
C THR A 31 37.50 9.13 -21.32
N ILE A 32 36.27 9.34 -21.75
CA ILE A 32 35.78 8.95 -23.07
C ILE A 32 36.21 10.00 -24.11
N PRO A 33 36.70 9.60 -25.28
CA PRO A 33 37.04 10.52 -26.37
C PRO A 33 35.88 11.43 -26.73
N GLU A 34 36.15 12.70 -26.99
CA GLU A 34 35.13 13.70 -27.31
C GLU A 34 34.29 13.29 -28.54
N SER A 35 34.91 12.65 -29.52
CA SER A 35 34.24 12.14 -30.71
C SER A 35 33.14 11.10 -30.47
N LEU A 36 33.10 10.46 -29.28
CA LEU A 36 32.08 9.47 -28.91
C LEU A 36 31.02 10.06 -27.99
N ARG A 37 31.24 11.26 -27.41
CA ARG A 37 30.34 11.90 -26.47
C ARG A 37 29.12 12.46 -27.16
N GLY A 38 28.01 12.54 -26.44
CA GLY A 38 26.74 13.11 -26.90
C GLY A 38 25.57 12.15 -26.69
N TYR A 39 24.40 12.59 -27.16
CA TYR A 39 23.20 11.79 -27.11
C TYR A 39 23.05 10.98 -28.40
N TRP A 40 22.84 9.66 -28.24
CA TRP A 40 22.75 8.69 -29.33
C TRP A 40 21.38 8.05 -29.36
N GLN A 41 20.48 8.56 -30.21
CA GLN A 41 19.10 8.09 -30.33
C GLN A 41 19.00 6.82 -31.17
N TYR A 42 18.26 5.79 -30.69
CA TYR A 42 18.00 4.58 -31.46
C TYR A 42 17.12 4.91 -32.68
N LYS A 43 17.43 4.31 -33.82
CA LYS A 43 16.55 4.33 -35.01
C LYS A 43 15.42 3.32 -34.79
N THR A 44 14.28 3.75 -34.28
CA THR A 44 13.07 2.94 -34.08
C THR A 44 11.86 3.68 -34.67
N GLU A 45 10.81 2.93 -35.04
CA GLU A 45 9.58 3.51 -35.59
C GLU A 45 8.75 4.29 -34.56
N ASN A 46 8.90 3.98 -33.27
CA ASN A 46 8.24 4.65 -32.15
C ASN A 46 9.27 5.42 -31.30
N VAL A 47 9.42 6.68 -31.56
CA VAL A 47 10.40 7.54 -30.88
C VAL A 47 9.77 8.17 -29.66
N SER A 48 10.19 7.73 -28.45
CA SER A 48 10.12 8.57 -27.26
C SER A 48 11.37 9.46 -27.21
N ASP A 49 11.23 10.69 -26.70
CA ASP A 49 12.29 11.72 -26.74
C ASP A 49 13.63 11.32 -26.09
N TRP A 50 13.63 10.32 -25.22
CA TRP A 50 14.83 9.77 -24.56
C TRP A 50 15.05 8.29 -24.88
N ASN A 51 15.14 7.95 -26.14
CA ASN A 51 15.35 6.58 -26.60
C ASN A 51 16.78 6.36 -27.09
N GLY A 52 17.72 6.19 -26.15
CA GLY A 52 19.13 5.95 -26.44
C GLY A 52 20.06 6.44 -25.33
N PRO A 53 21.37 6.11 -25.37
CA PRO A 53 22.32 6.53 -24.36
C PRO A 53 22.79 7.97 -24.51
N LEU A 54 23.09 8.58 -23.37
CA LEU A 54 23.91 9.79 -23.30
C LEU A 54 25.31 9.40 -22.85
N ILE A 55 26.32 9.67 -23.68
CA ILE A 55 27.73 9.42 -23.40
C ILE A 55 28.36 10.75 -22.97
N GLY A 56 28.81 10.81 -21.73
CA GLY A 56 29.49 11.97 -21.15
C GLY A 56 31.00 11.83 -21.15
N GLU A 57 31.67 12.59 -20.29
CA GLU A 57 33.12 12.61 -20.20
C GLU A 57 33.70 11.27 -19.67
N ASN A 58 33.11 10.70 -18.63
CA ASN A 58 33.52 9.46 -17.99
C ASN A 58 32.32 8.60 -17.53
N PHE A 59 31.14 8.84 -18.13
CA PHE A 59 29.93 8.10 -17.84
C PHE A 59 29.13 7.78 -19.10
N VAL A 60 28.29 6.75 -18.99
CA VAL A 60 27.25 6.42 -19.96
C VAL A 60 25.92 6.36 -19.22
N GLU A 61 24.99 7.22 -19.55
CA GLU A 61 23.62 7.08 -19.13
C GLU A 61 22.89 6.18 -20.11
N ALA A 62 22.44 5.04 -19.63
CA ALA A 62 21.77 4.05 -20.43
C ALA A 62 20.73 3.31 -19.58
N LEU A 63 19.64 2.89 -20.21
CA LEU A 63 18.58 2.15 -19.53
C LEU A 63 18.12 2.84 -18.23
N TYR A 64 18.04 4.17 -18.27
CA TYR A 64 17.66 5.05 -17.14
C TYR A 64 18.62 4.99 -15.93
N THR A 65 19.84 4.57 -16.15
CA THR A 65 20.88 4.42 -15.13
C THR A 65 22.16 5.10 -15.58
N VAL A 66 22.91 5.69 -14.65
CA VAL A 66 24.24 6.23 -14.92
C VAL A 66 25.28 5.19 -14.55
N PHE A 67 26.07 4.84 -15.52
CA PHE A 67 27.24 3.98 -15.37
C PHE A 67 28.50 4.81 -15.53
N GLN A 68 29.49 4.57 -14.69
CA GLN A 68 30.82 5.13 -14.84
C GLN A 68 31.71 4.15 -15.59
N VAL A 69 32.62 4.67 -16.38
CA VAL A 69 33.54 3.86 -17.20
C VAL A 69 34.71 3.43 -16.36
N GLU A 70 34.74 2.15 -15.95
CA GLU A 70 35.91 1.58 -15.25
C GLU A 70 37.08 1.36 -16.24
N GLN A 71 36.75 0.85 -17.44
CA GLN A 71 37.73 0.58 -18.48
C GLN A 71 37.09 0.73 -19.85
N MET A 72 37.86 1.22 -20.82
CA MET A 72 37.50 1.32 -22.22
C MET A 72 38.59 0.72 -23.09
N GLU A 73 38.21 -0.16 -24.03
CA GLU A 73 39.11 -0.81 -24.95
C GLU A 73 38.72 -0.50 -26.39
N LYS A 74 39.65 -0.01 -27.20
CA LYS A 74 39.45 0.08 -28.64
C LYS A 74 39.80 -1.26 -29.28
N LYS A 75 38.87 -1.88 -29.96
CA LYS A 75 39.05 -3.16 -30.65
C LYS A 75 39.60 -2.97 -32.05
N THR A 76 40.14 -4.05 -32.61
CA THR A 76 40.78 -4.05 -33.96
C THR A 76 39.78 -3.74 -35.08
N ASP A 77 38.49 -4.00 -34.87
CA ASP A 77 37.40 -3.66 -35.81
C ASP A 77 36.95 -2.19 -35.71
N GLY A 78 37.64 -1.37 -34.93
CA GLY A 78 37.30 0.02 -34.71
C GLY A 78 36.19 0.29 -33.68
N SER A 79 35.59 -0.74 -33.12
CA SER A 79 34.61 -0.59 -32.04
C SER A 79 35.30 -0.29 -30.70
N TYR A 80 34.53 0.24 -29.77
CA TYR A 80 34.91 0.48 -28.39
C TYR A 80 34.08 -0.40 -27.47
N LEU A 81 34.76 -1.12 -26.55
CA LEU A 81 34.14 -1.87 -25.50
C LEU A 81 34.32 -1.11 -24.18
N PHE A 82 33.24 -0.75 -23.54
CA PHE A 82 33.19 -0.08 -22.25
C PHE A 82 32.83 -1.07 -21.17
N HIS A 83 33.62 -1.18 -20.13
CA HIS A 83 33.30 -1.86 -18.89
C HIS A 83 32.74 -0.83 -17.93
N LEU A 84 31.49 -0.94 -17.66
CA LEU A 84 30.72 0.05 -16.94
C LEU A 84 30.33 -0.47 -15.55
N ARG A 85 30.30 0.43 -14.56
CA ARG A 85 29.77 0.16 -13.22
C ARG A 85 28.86 1.27 -12.77
N ASN A 86 27.70 0.93 -12.22
CA ASN A 86 26.84 1.91 -11.57
C ASN A 86 27.20 2.09 -10.09
N GLN A 87 26.58 3.07 -9.42
CA GLN A 87 26.83 3.37 -8.00
C GLN A 87 26.49 2.20 -7.05
N ASN A 88 25.63 1.26 -7.47
CA ASN A 88 25.26 0.07 -6.70
C ASN A 88 26.25 -1.11 -6.92
N GLY A 89 27.30 -0.89 -7.72
CA GLY A 89 28.29 -1.91 -8.03
C GLY A 89 27.91 -2.87 -9.16
N ASN A 90 26.74 -2.68 -9.79
CA ASN A 90 26.33 -3.50 -10.94
C ASN A 90 27.22 -3.18 -12.14
N LYS A 91 27.71 -4.22 -12.80
CA LYS A 91 28.56 -4.11 -13.98
C LYS A 91 27.78 -4.37 -15.25
N MET A 92 28.17 -3.70 -16.33
CA MET A 92 27.60 -3.87 -17.65
C MET A 92 28.65 -3.62 -18.72
N ASP A 93 28.71 -4.50 -19.71
CA ASP A 93 29.53 -4.26 -20.90
C ASP A 93 28.68 -3.57 -21.97
N PHE A 94 29.24 -2.52 -22.53
CA PHE A 94 28.61 -1.69 -23.56
C PHE A 94 29.58 -1.57 -24.76
N ARG A 95 29.13 -2.05 -25.92
CA ARG A 95 29.89 -1.95 -27.15
C ARG A 95 29.33 -0.83 -28.00
N PHE A 96 30.22 0.05 -28.43
CA PHE A 96 29.94 1.16 -29.33
C PHE A 96 30.76 1.02 -30.60
N THR A 97 30.09 0.93 -31.75
CA THR A 97 30.76 0.80 -33.06
C THR A 97 30.43 2.03 -33.90
N PRO A 98 31.31 3.01 -34.04
CA PRO A 98 31.08 4.17 -34.87
C PRO A 98 31.00 3.75 -36.34
N ILE A 99 29.99 4.26 -37.08
CA ILE A 99 29.86 4.08 -38.54
C ILE A 99 30.26 5.38 -39.24
N SER A 100 29.88 6.50 -38.66
CA SER A 100 30.25 7.86 -39.12
C SER A 100 30.29 8.77 -37.89
N GLU A 101 30.53 10.08 -38.10
CA GLU A 101 30.53 11.06 -37.01
C GLU A 101 29.17 11.08 -36.27
N ASP A 102 28.05 10.91 -36.98
CA ASP A 102 26.70 10.98 -36.43
C ASP A 102 25.94 9.65 -36.48
N SER A 103 26.61 8.54 -36.74
CA SER A 103 25.95 7.22 -36.79
C SER A 103 26.80 6.16 -36.11
N ALA A 104 26.16 5.31 -35.31
CA ALA A 104 26.81 4.23 -34.59
C ALA A 104 25.89 3.01 -34.44
N ILE A 105 26.51 1.86 -34.16
CA ILE A 105 25.84 0.68 -33.68
C ILE A 105 26.18 0.49 -32.21
N ILE A 106 25.16 0.25 -31.39
CA ILE A 106 25.28 0.09 -29.96
C ILE A 106 24.76 -1.28 -29.55
N PHE A 107 25.48 -1.91 -28.62
CA PHE A 107 25.12 -3.21 -28.07
C PHE A 107 25.41 -3.27 -26.56
N TYR A 108 24.39 -3.60 -25.76
CA TYR A 108 24.54 -3.86 -24.35
C TYR A 108 24.59 -5.36 -24.07
N GLN A 109 25.37 -5.76 -23.09
CA GLN A 109 25.37 -7.14 -22.60
C GLN A 109 23.96 -7.57 -22.21
N GLY A 110 23.53 -8.71 -22.75
CA GLY A 110 22.17 -9.25 -22.51
C GLY A 110 21.12 -8.83 -23.54
N TRP A 111 21.42 -7.94 -24.48
CA TRP A 111 20.53 -7.69 -25.61
C TRP A 111 20.61 -8.82 -26.64
N LYS A 112 19.47 -9.06 -27.35
CA LYS A 112 19.41 -10.05 -28.43
C LYS A 112 20.09 -9.54 -29.70
N GLU A 113 19.98 -8.23 -29.96
CA GLU A 113 20.45 -7.61 -31.18
C GLU A 113 21.05 -6.22 -30.93
N PRO A 114 22.08 -5.83 -31.71
CA PRO A 114 22.60 -4.48 -31.67
C PRO A 114 21.58 -3.48 -32.26
N LYS A 115 21.65 -2.21 -31.83
CA LYS A 115 20.77 -1.14 -32.27
C LYS A 115 21.56 -0.09 -33.06
N HIS A 116 21.00 0.33 -34.17
CA HIS A 116 21.48 1.50 -34.91
C HIS A 116 21.08 2.79 -34.19
N CYS A 117 22.01 3.71 -34.06
CA CYS A 117 21.82 5.01 -33.41
C CYS A 117 22.28 6.14 -34.31
N VAL A 118 21.68 7.28 -34.13
CA VAL A 118 22.13 8.54 -34.70
C VAL A 118 22.41 9.54 -33.59
N ARG A 119 23.49 10.33 -33.75
CA ARG A 119 23.79 11.42 -32.84
C ARG A 119 22.70 12.50 -33.00
N LYS A 120 22.15 12.94 -31.91
CA LYS A 120 21.17 14.01 -31.85
C LYS A 120 21.61 15.07 -30.88
N GLN A 121 21.13 16.28 -31.08
CA GLN A 121 21.08 17.22 -29.97
C GLN A 121 20.17 16.64 -28.91
N ILE A 122 20.49 16.89 -27.65
CA ILE A 122 19.59 16.54 -26.54
C ILE A 122 18.21 17.14 -26.87
N PRO A 123 17.13 16.36 -26.80
CA PRO A 123 15.83 16.81 -27.30
C PRO A 123 15.42 18.17 -26.71
N ASP A 124 15.09 19.12 -27.57
CA ASP A 124 14.66 20.49 -27.23
C ASP A 124 13.36 20.54 -26.38
N HIS A 125 12.62 19.43 -26.30
CA HIS A 125 11.42 19.32 -25.46
C HIS A 125 11.70 19.21 -23.95
N THR A 126 12.92 18.88 -23.58
CA THR A 126 13.44 19.24 -22.30
C THR A 126 13.80 20.71 -22.41
N GLU A 127 12.94 21.64 -21.99
CA GLU A 127 13.45 22.91 -21.50
C GLU A 127 14.63 22.55 -20.61
N MET A 128 15.84 22.73 -21.13
CA MET A 128 17.05 22.54 -20.35
C MET A 128 16.99 23.56 -19.24
N LEU A 129 16.39 23.13 -18.13
CA LEU A 129 16.35 23.92 -16.93
C LEU A 129 17.81 24.12 -16.55
N THR A 130 18.23 25.34 -16.44
CA THR A 130 19.53 25.57 -15.82
C THR A 130 19.43 25.05 -14.38
N PRO A 131 20.51 24.52 -13.79
CA PRO A 131 20.49 24.08 -12.39
C PRO A 131 19.95 25.11 -11.40
N THR A 132 19.94 26.38 -11.79
CA THR A 132 19.47 27.53 -11.00
C THR A 132 18.03 27.92 -11.28
N THR A 133 17.36 27.31 -12.29
CA THR A 133 15.96 27.63 -12.68
C THR A 133 15.00 26.45 -12.46
N LEU A 134 15.33 25.53 -11.57
CA LEU A 134 14.43 24.48 -11.14
C LEU A 134 13.18 25.09 -10.47
N PRO A 135 12.01 24.44 -10.60
CA PRO A 135 10.80 24.92 -9.94
C PRO A 135 10.95 25.09 -8.44
N ASP A 136 10.34 26.12 -7.88
CA ASP A 136 10.41 26.44 -6.45
C ASP A 136 10.04 25.29 -5.52
N ILE A 137 9.18 24.38 -6.00
CA ILE A 137 8.79 23.19 -5.25
C ILE A 137 9.98 22.29 -4.91
N ILE A 138 11.05 22.29 -5.71
CA ILE A 138 12.24 21.45 -5.50
C ILE A 138 13.11 22.00 -4.37
N TYR A 139 13.22 23.33 -4.24
CA TYR A 139 14.10 24.00 -3.26
C TYR A 139 13.57 23.91 -1.83
N LYS A 140 13.60 22.70 -1.28
CA LYS A 140 13.19 22.39 0.08
C LYS A 140 14.13 21.38 0.71
N LYS A 141 14.05 21.26 2.04
CA LYS A 141 14.61 20.11 2.76
C LYS A 141 13.57 19.00 2.72
N TRP A 142 13.94 17.89 2.10
CA TRP A 142 13.10 16.71 1.96
C TRP A 142 13.54 15.69 3.00
N VAL A 143 12.60 15.20 3.78
CA VAL A 143 12.86 14.35 4.94
C VAL A 143 12.17 13.02 4.80
N GLU A 144 12.76 11.99 5.38
CA GLU A 144 12.24 10.65 5.35
C GLU A 144 11.08 10.50 6.33
N GLY A 145 9.95 10.10 5.80
CA GLY A 145 8.83 9.57 6.53
C GLY A 145 8.58 10.21 7.89
N LEU A 146 8.38 9.37 8.90
CA LEU A 146 8.13 9.80 10.28
C LEU A 146 9.42 10.13 11.06
N SER A 147 10.59 9.80 10.54
CA SER A 147 11.87 10.03 11.25
C SER A 147 12.29 11.49 11.26
N GLY A 148 11.82 12.29 10.30
CA GLY A 148 12.25 13.68 10.12
C GLY A 148 13.69 13.83 9.65
N ASN A 149 14.38 12.75 9.27
CA ASN A 149 15.75 12.82 8.76
C ASN A 149 15.75 13.47 7.37
N VAL A 150 16.62 14.47 7.18
CA VAL A 150 16.80 15.10 5.88
C VAL A 150 17.54 14.13 4.96
N ILE A 151 16.88 13.77 3.83
CA ILE A 151 17.49 12.91 2.83
C ILE A 151 18.04 13.74 1.68
N TYR A 152 17.25 14.71 1.19
CA TYR A 152 17.65 15.62 0.13
C TYR A 152 17.42 17.06 0.54
N GLU A 153 18.37 17.92 0.27
CA GLU A 153 18.25 19.36 0.38
C GLU A 153 18.73 20.00 -0.92
N PHE A 154 17.80 20.57 -1.70
CA PHE A 154 18.14 21.26 -2.95
C PHE A 154 18.33 22.75 -2.69
N THR A 155 19.40 23.30 -3.23
CA THR A 155 19.78 24.71 -3.03
C THR A 155 19.69 25.49 -4.35
N ARG A 156 19.44 26.80 -4.25
CA ARG A 156 19.24 27.65 -5.44
C ARG A 156 20.53 27.92 -6.25
N ASP A 157 21.69 27.56 -5.72
CA ASP A 157 22.98 27.63 -6.42
C ASP A 157 23.27 26.37 -7.26
N GLY A 158 22.25 25.56 -7.54
CA GLY A 158 22.38 24.40 -8.42
C GLY A 158 23.04 23.18 -7.77
N LYS A 159 22.85 23.04 -6.47
CA LYS A 159 23.39 21.88 -5.73
C LYS A 159 22.30 21.14 -4.98
N PHE A 160 22.58 19.91 -4.59
CA PHE A 160 21.81 19.23 -3.57
C PHE A 160 22.72 18.46 -2.60
N ILE A 161 22.26 18.33 -1.38
CA ILE A 161 22.89 17.56 -0.32
C ILE A 161 22.16 16.23 -0.19
N TYR A 162 22.90 15.13 -0.23
CA TYR A 162 22.40 13.78 -0.03
C TYR A 162 23.45 12.96 0.74
N ASP A 163 23.03 12.29 1.80
CA ASP A 163 23.92 11.49 2.67
C ASP A 163 25.15 12.28 3.15
N GLY A 164 24.93 13.55 3.54
CA GLY A 164 26.00 14.46 3.99
C GLY A 164 26.97 14.91 2.92
N LYS A 165 26.76 14.53 1.65
CA LYS A 165 27.60 14.93 0.51
C LYS A 165 26.89 15.95 -0.36
N THR A 166 27.64 16.95 -0.82
CA THR A 166 27.13 17.96 -1.75
C THR A 166 27.38 17.48 -3.20
N TRP A 167 26.34 17.58 -4.01
CA TRP A 167 26.35 17.22 -5.43
C TRP A 167 26.05 18.47 -6.26
N ASP A 168 26.83 18.74 -7.29
CA ASP A 168 26.56 19.79 -8.26
C ASP A 168 25.61 19.28 -9.33
N ILE A 169 24.49 19.94 -9.56
CA ILE A 169 23.54 19.61 -10.63
C ILE A 169 24.14 20.11 -11.94
N VAL A 170 24.57 19.19 -12.80
CA VAL A 170 25.22 19.51 -14.08
C VAL A 170 24.25 19.56 -15.26
N SER A 171 23.09 18.90 -15.13
CA SER A 171 22.04 18.92 -16.12
C SER A 171 20.68 18.70 -15.44
N ALA A 172 19.69 19.45 -15.87
CA ALA A 172 18.30 19.32 -15.40
C ALA A 172 17.36 19.45 -16.59
N GLY A 173 16.23 18.74 -16.56
CA GLY A 173 15.23 18.82 -17.62
C GLY A 173 13.91 18.18 -17.22
N HIS A 174 12.87 18.42 -18.00
CA HIS A 174 11.62 17.69 -17.91
C HIS A 174 11.81 16.30 -18.50
N PHE A 175 11.22 15.30 -17.85
CA PHE A 175 11.18 13.93 -18.33
C PHE A 175 9.74 13.43 -18.23
N LEU A 176 9.18 12.92 -19.28
CA LEU A 176 7.82 12.39 -19.35
C LEU A 176 6.81 13.15 -18.44
N ASN A 177 5.76 13.66 -18.94
CA ASN A 177 4.54 14.16 -18.26
C ASN A 177 4.68 14.66 -16.79
N LYS A 178 5.56 15.62 -16.48
CA LYS A 178 5.72 16.28 -15.15
C LYS A 178 6.80 15.69 -14.22
N GLU A 179 7.68 14.87 -14.70
CA GLU A 179 8.87 14.45 -13.95
C GLU A 179 10.05 15.35 -14.30
N TYR A 180 10.98 15.48 -13.34
CA TYR A 180 12.23 16.20 -13.54
C TYR A 180 13.37 15.19 -13.54
N ARG A 181 14.23 15.27 -14.53
CA ARG A 181 15.45 14.52 -14.60
C ARG A 181 16.61 15.41 -14.18
N LEU A 182 17.39 15.01 -13.18
CA LEU A 182 18.57 15.72 -12.71
C LEU A 182 19.77 14.79 -12.83
N LEU A 183 20.80 15.24 -13.55
CA LEU A 183 22.12 14.63 -13.52
C LEU A 183 23.02 15.48 -12.63
N ALA A 184 23.65 14.85 -11.65
CA ALA A 184 24.49 15.54 -10.69
C ALA A 184 25.86 14.87 -10.57
N LYS A 185 26.88 15.66 -10.13
CA LYS A 185 28.26 15.26 -10.02
C LYS A 185 28.80 15.56 -8.62
N ASN A 186 29.57 14.64 -8.06
CA ASN A 186 30.40 14.88 -6.88
C ASN A 186 31.78 14.24 -7.14
N GLY A 187 32.82 15.06 -7.33
CA GLY A 187 34.11 14.60 -7.86
C GLY A 187 33.92 13.98 -9.25
N GLU A 188 34.35 12.74 -9.42
CA GLU A 188 34.18 11.99 -10.67
C GLU A 188 32.89 11.14 -10.71
N ARG A 189 32.11 11.14 -9.62
CA ARG A 189 30.90 10.33 -9.52
C ARG A 189 29.68 11.08 -10.01
N TYR A 190 28.84 10.39 -10.78
CA TYR A 190 27.57 10.90 -11.27
C TYR A 190 26.41 10.20 -10.59
N LYS A 191 25.33 10.94 -10.42
CA LYS A 191 24.05 10.44 -9.89
C LYS A 191 22.93 10.98 -10.74
N LEU A 192 22.02 10.08 -11.17
CA LEU A 192 20.84 10.44 -11.93
C LEU A 192 19.61 10.34 -11.03
N LEU A 193 18.82 11.39 -10.96
CA LEU A 193 17.59 11.45 -10.20
C LEU A 193 16.42 11.75 -11.12
N TYR A 194 15.33 11.04 -10.92
CA TYR A 194 14.02 11.36 -11.49
C TYR A 194 13.12 11.80 -10.36
N LEU A 195 12.63 13.04 -10.43
CA LEU A 195 11.80 13.64 -9.41
C LEU A 195 10.39 13.81 -9.93
N SER A 196 9.40 13.36 -9.19
CA SER A 196 7.99 13.66 -9.44
C SER A 196 7.31 14.18 -8.17
N PHE A 197 6.32 15.05 -8.36
CA PHE A 197 5.61 15.72 -7.28
C PHE A 197 4.12 15.36 -7.37
N PRO A 198 3.72 14.18 -6.89
CA PRO A 198 2.32 13.77 -6.93
C PRO A 198 1.42 14.71 -6.13
N PHE A 199 1.98 15.36 -5.11
CA PHE A 199 1.31 16.38 -4.28
C PHE A 199 2.30 17.50 -3.93
N PRO A 200 1.82 18.71 -3.58
CA PRO A 200 2.67 19.87 -3.28
C PRO A 200 3.71 19.66 -2.19
N ASN A 201 3.50 18.70 -1.29
CA ASN A 201 4.38 18.41 -0.17
C ASN A 201 4.96 16.99 -0.22
N SER A 202 4.88 16.33 -1.37
CA SER A 202 5.49 15.01 -1.52
C SER A 202 6.31 14.94 -2.80
N MET A 203 7.51 14.45 -2.69
CA MET A 203 8.43 14.20 -3.79
C MET A 203 8.74 12.71 -3.88
N LYS A 204 8.57 12.14 -5.06
CA LYS A 204 9.12 10.83 -5.38
C LYS A 204 10.47 11.03 -6.01
N VAL A 205 11.45 10.28 -5.54
CA VAL A 205 12.78 10.22 -6.15
C VAL A 205 13.02 8.80 -6.60
N ALA A 206 13.18 8.60 -7.90
CA ALA A 206 13.75 7.39 -8.43
C ALA A 206 15.22 7.67 -8.72
N ALA A 207 16.12 7.10 -7.95
CA ALA A 207 17.53 7.08 -8.28
C ALA A 207 17.78 5.86 -9.15
N GLU A 208 18.16 6.09 -10.42
CA GLU A 208 18.55 5.03 -11.36
C GLU A 208 17.50 3.94 -11.56
N LEU A 209 16.23 4.28 -11.66
CA LEU A 209 15.07 3.39 -11.83
C LEU A 209 15.08 2.07 -11.03
N GLN A 210 16.01 1.90 -10.13
CA GLN A 210 16.06 0.78 -9.21
C GLN A 210 15.32 1.14 -7.94
N ASN A 211 14.02 0.89 -7.93
CA ASN A 211 13.15 0.54 -6.79
C ASN A 211 13.27 1.28 -5.45
N GLU A 212 14.15 2.23 -5.25
CA GLU A 212 14.14 3.05 -4.06
C GLU A 212 13.23 4.26 -4.29
N THR A 213 11.95 4.03 -4.16
CA THR A 213 11.01 5.13 -4.06
C THR A 213 11.14 5.72 -2.66
N VAL A 214 12.03 6.66 -2.48
CA VAL A 214 12.03 7.49 -1.29
C VAL A 214 10.85 8.44 -1.42
N PHE A 215 9.99 8.49 -0.39
CA PHE A 215 8.87 9.43 -0.31
C PHE A 215 9.12 10.43 0.82
N PRO A 216 10.09 11.33 0.69
CA PRO A 216 10.26 12.35 1.69
C PRO A 216 9.12 13.35 1.62
N ILE A 217 8.62 13.74 2.77
CA ILE A 217 7.60 14.77 2.87
C ILE A 217 8.24 15.99 3.46
N ALA A 218 8.18 17.10 2.71
CA ALA A 218 8.57 18.40 3.26
C ALA A 218 7.43 18.97 4.09
N THR A 219 7.76 19.55 5.21
CA THR A 219 6.86 20.41 5.97
C THR A 219 7.44 21.81 6.10
N SER A 220 6.55 22.79 6.15
CA SER A 220 6.93 24.16 6.53
C SER A 220 7.13 24.33 8.04
N ARG A 221 6.88 23.27 8.83
CA ARG A 221 6.93 23.28 10.31
C ARG A 221 7.80 22.13 10.79
N PRO A 222 9.12 22.27 10.81
CA PRO A 222 10.03 21.19 11.22
C PRO A 222 9.78 20.68 12.65
N GLU A 223 9.19 21.49 13.52
CA GLU A 223 8.82 21.12 14.90
C GLU A 223 7.82 19.95 14.93
N VAL A 224 7.02 19.77 13.89
CA VAL A 224 6.03 18.68 13.84
C VAL A 224 6.70 17.30 13.88
N TYR A 225 7.92 17.17 13.38
CA TYR A 225 8.62 15.89 13.36
C TYR A 225 8.94 15.32 14.75
N THR A 226 8.95 16.18 15.76
CA THR A 226 9.13 15.72 17.15
C THR A 226 7.92 14.95 17.69
N ILE A 227 6.76 15.11 17.05
CA ILE A 227 5.47 14.54 17.49
C ILE A 227 4.78 13.69 16.42
N THR A 228 5.31 13.66 15.18
CA THR A 228 4.66 13.01 14.02
C THR A 228 4.33 11.56 14.28
N GLY A 229 3.14 11.15 13.86
CA GLY A 229 2.67 9.76 13.82
C GLY A 229 1.31 9.56 14.48
N CYS A 230 0.90 8.32 14.56
CA CYS A 230 -0.38 7.87 15.11
C CYS A 230 -0.20 7.47 16.58
N TRP A 231 -0.78 8.24 17.49
CA TRP A 231 -0.64 8.02 18.93
C TRP A 231 -1.85 7.28 19.49
N VAL A 232 -1.59 6.08 19.98
CA VAL A 232 -2.57 5.15 20.53
C VAL A 232 -2.56 5.25 22.06
N ASN A 233 -3.73 5.39 22.66
CA ASN A 233 -3.87 5.37 24.10
C ASN A 233 -3.54 3.97 24.64
N GLN A 234 -2.54 3.87 25.52
CA GLN A 234 -2.10 2.58 26.04
C GLN A 234 -3.16 1.85 26.87
N ALA A 235 -4.04 2.59 27.56
CA ALA A 235 -5.05 2.00 28.43
C ALA A 235 -6.25 1.43 27.66
N THR A 236 -6.55 1.96 26.47
CA THR A 236 -7.72 1.54 25.67
C THR A 236 -7.34 0.83 24.37
N GLY A 237 -6.10 1.01 23.89
CA GLY A 237 -5.68 0.53 22.56
C GLY A 237 -6.21 1.37 21.41
N GLU A 238 -6.93 2.44 21.67
CA GLU A 238 -7.56 3.27 20.63
C GLU A 238 -6.58 4.28 20.05
N TRP A 239 -6.56 4.43 18.74
CA TRP A 239 -5.91 5.54 18.10
C TRP A 239 -6.71 6.83 18.33
N THR A 240 -6.16 7.73 19.14
CA THR A 240 -6.87 8.93 19.59
C THR A 240 -6.47 10.16 18.80
N ILE A 241 -5.17 10.32 18.49
CA ILE A 241 -4.64 11.48 17.78
C ILE A 241 -3.51 11.08 16.83
N GLY A 242 -3.47 11.77 15.69
CA GLY A 242 -2.37 11.70 14.73
C GLY A 242 -1.82 13.08 14.44
N PHE A 243 -0.50 13.20 14.37
CA PHE A 243 0.18 14.41 13.92
C PHE A 243 0.88 14.12 12.60
N PHE A 244 0.62 14.95 11.61
CA PHE A 244 1.17 14.86 10.26
C PHE A 244 1.77 16.21 9.86
N GLU A 245 2.45 16.27 8.74
CA GLU A 245 3.23 17.43 8.33
C GLU A 245 2.44 18.75 8.24
N ASN A 246 1.18 18.67 7.81
CA ASN A 246 0.36 19.86 7.51
C ASN A 246 -0.85 20.01 8.44
N PHE A 247 -1.23 18.95 9.14
CA PHE A 247 -2.42 18.92 9.99
C PHE A 247 -2.30 17.83 11.05
N ALA A 248 -3.16 17.91 12.05
CA ALA A 248 -3.41 16.83 12.98
C ALA A 248 -4.76 16.17 12.70
N VAL A 249 -4.96 14.95 13.22
CA VAL A 249 -6.23 14.24 13.17
C VAL A 249 -6.65 13.90 14.60
N TYR A 250 -7.84 14.33 14.98
CA TYR A 250 -8.43 14.02 16.29
C TYR A 250 -9.93 13.84 16.15
N GLN A 251 -10.48 12.79 16.75
CA GLN A 251 -11.90 12.43 16.65
C GLN A 251 -12.40 12.36 15.18
N CYS A 252 -11.66 11.65 14.33
CA CYS A 252 -11.93 11.48 12.90
C CYS A 252 -12.03 12.78 12.09
N ARG A 253 -11.47 13.88 12.56
CA ARG A 253 -11.49 15.21 11.92
C ARG A 253 -10.08 15.74 11.71
N PHE A 254 -9.92 16.53 10.65
CA PHE A 254 -8.69 17.28 10.41
C PHE A 254 -8.65 18.53 11.26
N TRP A 255 -7.47 18.84 11.78
CA TRP A 255 -7.18 20.02 12.60
C TRP A 255 -5.95 20.74 12.09
N ASP A 256 -6.05 22.04 11.89
CA ASP A 256 -4.91 22.86 11.51
C ASP A 256 -4.03 23.19 12.72
N TYR A 257 -2.73 23.28 12.51
CA TYR A 257 -1.82 23.75 13.53
C TYR A 257 -1.90 25.28 13.66
N GLU A 258 -2.30 25.79 14.81
CA GLU A 258 -2.11 27.21 15.16
C GLU A 258 -0.68 27.46 15.63
N SER A 259 -0.12 26.58 16.48
CA SER A 259 1.28 26.65 16.92
C SER A 259 1.77 25.31 17.46
N ILE A 260 3.07 25.07 17.33
CA ILE A 260 3.81 23.99 17.98
C ILE A 260 4.97 24.66 18.71
N GLN A 261 5.04 24.50 20.04
CA GLN A 261 6.06 25.10 20.89
C GLN A 261 6.80 23.99 21.62
N ILE A 262 8.07 23.81 21.29
CA ILE A 262 8.96 22.85 21.96
C ILE A 262 9.60 23.56 23.14
N LYS A 263 9.34 23.03 24.35
CA LYS A 263 10.00 23.42 25.61
C LYS A 263 10.92 22.27 26.03
N LYS A 264 11.76 22.50 27.02
CA LYS A 264 12.76 21.52 27.47
C LYS A 264 12.20 20.09 27.69
N ASP A 265 11.05 19.99 28.34
CA ASP A 265 10.46 18.70 28.74
C ASP A 265 9.02 18.49 28.21
N GLU A 266 8.54 19.41 27.39
CA GLU A 266 7.15 19.45 26.94
C GLU A 266 7.03 20.07 25.55
N THR A 267 6.20 19.47 24.70
CA THR A 267 5.75 20.09 23.45
C THR A 267 4.28 20.52 23.61
N VAL A 268 4.01 21.80 23.44
CA VAL A 268 2.64 22.33 23.47
C VAL A 268 2.15 22.54 22.05
N VAL A 269 1.04 21.89 21.70
CA VAL A 269 0.42 21.95 20.38
C VAL A 269 -0.93 22.63 20.51
N LYS A 270 -1.15 23.68 19.73
CA LYS A 270 -2.45 24.33 19.58
C LYS A 270 -3.03 24.01 18.21
N LEU A 271 -4.21 23.44 18.22
CA LEU A 271 -4.96 23.01 17.04
C LEU A 271 -6.24 23.82 16.90
N LYS A 272 -6.66 23.99 15.65
CA LYS A 272 -7.92 24.67 15.29
C LYS A 272 -8.68 23.84 14.26
N ASN A 273 -9.99 23.71 14.47
CA ASN A 273 -10.93 23.20 13.48
C ASN A 273 -12.13 24.14 13.45
N ASN A 274 -12.29 24.92 12.38
CA ASN A 274 -13.27 26.00 12.28
C ASN A 274 -13.15 26.98 13.49
N THR A 275 -14.18 27.01 14.34
CA THR A 275 -14.24 27.84 15.54
C THR A 275 -13.71 27.16 16.80
N THR A 276 -13.53 25.87 16.76
CA THR A 276 -13.08 25.07 17.90
C THR A 276 -11.56 25.07 18.00
N ARG A 277 -11.04 25.23 19.22
CA ARG A 277 -9.62 25.17 19.53
C ARG A 277 -9.33 24.05 20.52
N LEU A 278 -8.21 23.41 20.35
CA LEU A 278 -7.71 22.35 21.23
C LEU A 278 -6.24 22.62 21.56
N THR A 279 -5.91 22.58 22.82
CA THR A 279 -4.52 22.65 23.27
C THR A 279 -4.11 21.29 23.84
N LEU A 280 -2.95 20.81 23.40
CA LEU A 280 -2.37 19.56 23.88
C LEU A 280 -1.00 19.85 24.50
N SER A 281 -0.71 19.08 25.53
CA SER A 281 0.62 19.03 26.16
C SER A 281 1.17 17.63 26.01
N LEU A 282 2.35 17.49 25.43
CA LEU A 282 3.03 16.25 25.17
C LEU A 282 4.35 16.19 25.96
N LYS A 283 4.48 15.24 26.88
CA LYS A 283 5.72 14.98 27.61
C LYS A 283 6.32 13.65 27.14
N HIS A 284 7.34 13.73 26.31
CA HIS A 284 7.99 12.57 25.75
C HIS A 284 8.80 11.81 26.81
N LYS A 285 8.63 10.50 26.87
CA LYS A 285 9.52 9.59 27.61
C LYS A 285 10.64 9.07 26.73
N ASN A 286 10.31 8.81 25.48
CA ASN A 286 11.21 8.43 24.38
C ASN A 286 10.51 8.65 23.05
N ARG A 287 11.12 8.27 21.93
CA ARG A 287 10.54 8.41 20.59
C ARG A 287 9.22 7.63 20.38
N ALA A 288 9.02 6.54 21.12
CA ALA A 288 7.89 5.64 20.94
C ALA A 288 6.79 5.82 22.00
N SER A 289 7.00 6.62 23.06
CA SER A 289 6.01 6.81 24.11
C SER A 289 5.99 8.23 24.65
N CYS A 290 4.77 8.72 24.92
CA CYS A 290 4.49 10.09 25.35
C CYS A 290 3.33 10.11 26.34
N ASN A 291 3.35 11.04 27.30
CA ASN A 291 2.17 11.38 28.05
C ASN A 291 1.49 12.57 27.38
N ILE A 292 0.24 12.43 26.98
CA ILE A 292 -0.54 13.49 26.32
C ILE A 292 -1.69 13.91 27.22
N ALA A 293 -1.82 15.22 27.42
CA ALA A 293 -2.97 15.84 28.09
C ALA A 293 -3.76 16.67 27.07
N PHE A 294 -5.08 16.55 27.09
CA PHE A 294 -6.01 17.32 26.26
C PHE A 294 -6.62 18.43 27.11
N GLY A 295 -6.25 19.68 26.82
CA GLY A 295 -6.72 20.83 27.57
C GLY A 295 -6.29 20.76 29.05
N LYS A 296 -7.27 20.58 29.94
CA LYS A 296 -7.07 20.47 31.39
C LYS A 296 -7.13 19.03 31.92
N ASP A 297 -7.28 18.04 31.03
CA ASP A 297 -7.40 16.64 31.43
C ASP A 297 -6.08 16.11 32.01
N ASN A 298 -6.18 15.07 32.81
CA ASN A 298 -5.01 14.38 33.34
C ASN A 298 -4.23 13.71 32.19
N PRO A 299 -2.90 13.85 32.16
CA PRO A 299 -2.06 13.21 31.15
C PRO A 299 -2.24 11.70 31.13
N GLN A 300 -2.49 11.15 29.96
CA GLN A 300 -2.54 9.70 29.75
C GLN A 300 -1.33 9.25 28.92
N LYS A 301 -0.97 7.99 29.06
CA LYS A 301 0.15 7.40 28.33
C LYS A 301 -0.27 6.95 26.94
N TYR A 302 0.49 7.38 25.96
CA TYR A 302 0.33 7.04 24.55
C TYR A 302 1.56 6.34 24.01
N ILE A 303 1.34 5.46 23.06
CA ILE A 303 2.36 4.74 22.32
C ILE A 303 2.25 5.12 20.84
N LEU A 304 3.39 5.36 20.22
CA LEU A 304 3.46 5.62 18.79
C LEU A 304 3.23 4.31 18.02
N CYS A 305 2.15 4.27 17.26
CA CYS A 305 1.88 3.18 16.34
C CYS A 305 2.73 3.38 15.06
N ASN A 306 3.52 2.39 14.71
CA ASN A 306 4.29 2.37 13.47
C ASN A 306 3.83 1.21 12.58
N GLY A 307 4.21 1.26 11.27
CA GLY A 307 3.61 0.45 10.21
C GLY A 307 3.55 -1.07 10.41
N LYS A 308 4.29 -1.63 11.37
CA LYS A 308 4.31 -3.08 11.64
C LYS A 308 3.56 -3.48 12.91
N HIS A 309 3.21 -2.51 13.75
CA HIS A 309 2.55 -2.77 15.03
C HIS A 309 1.26 -1.97 15.06
N LEU A 310 0.15 -2.67 14.86
CA LEU A 310 -1.19 -2.15 15.08
C LEU A 310 -1.50 -2.16 16.59
N PRO A 311 -2.51 -1.37 17.03
CA PRO A 311 -2.82 -1.28 18.45
C PRO A 311 -3.17 -2.63 19.06
N ASP A 312 -2.54 -2.97 20.18
CA ASP A 312 -3.04 -4.03 21.06
C ASP A 312 -4.13 -3.44 21.95
N TYR A 313 -5.30 -4.06 21.93
CA TYR A 313 -6.43 -3.66 22.77
C TYR A 313 -6.37 -4.41 24.09
N PRO A 314 -6.09 -3.71 25.22
CA PRO A 314 -5.87 -4.38 26.51
C PRO A 314 -7.16 -4.78 27.23
N LEU A 315 -8.33 -4.40 26.69
CA LEU A 315 -9.64 -4.66 27.25
C LEU A 315 -10.44 -5.59 26.33
N THR A 316 -11.27 -6.44 26.91
CA THR A 316 -12.24 -7.24 26.14
C THR A 316 -13.34 -6.35 25.55
N ASP A 317 -13.87 -6.73 24.38
CA ASP A 317 -15.04 -6.10 23.76
C ASP A 317 -15.98 -7.21 23.31
N THR A 318 -17.13 -7.26 23.98
CA THR A 318 -18.21 -8.24 23.74
C THR A 318 -19.42 -7.62 23.02
N THR A 319 -19.28 -6.39 22.52
CA THR A 319 -20.40 -5.73 21.84
C THR A 319 -20.66 -6.41 20.49
N PRO A 320 -21.94 -6.73 20.16
CA PRO A 320 -22.28 -7.30 18.86
C PRO A 320 -22.23 -6.25 17.75
N PHE A 321 -22.28 -6.69 16.51
CA PHE A 321 -22.54 -5.80 15.37
C PHE A 321 -23.93 -5.19 15.48
N ILE A 322 -24.08 -3.95 14.98
CA ILE A 322 -25.36 -3.25 14.99
C ILE A 322 -26.29 -3.83 13.93
N ASP A 323 -27.44 -4.31 14.36
CA ASP A 323 -28.61 -4.53 13.51
C ASP A 323 -29.51 -3.28 13.59
N ASN A 324 -29.63 -2.57 12.48
CA ASN A 324 -30.40 -1.32 12.41
C ASN A 324 -31.88 -1.51 12.00
N GLY A 325 -32.35 -2.76 11.91
CA GLY A 325 -33.73 -3.08 11.62
C GLY A 325 -34.24 -2.48 10.30
N TYR A 326 -33.46 -2.59 9.22
CA TYR A 326 -33.75 -2.07 7.87
C TYR A 326 -33.81 -0.53 7.74
N ARG A 327 -33.41 0.21 8.75
CA ARG A 327 -33.32 1.66 8.64
C ARG A 327 -31.98 2.04 8.00
N THR A 328 -32.05 2.80 6.93
CA THR A 328 -30.85 3.36 6.30
C THR A 328 -30.25 4.43 7.18
N ASP A 329 -28.96 4.33 7.43
CA ASP A 329 -28.15 5.40 8.03
C ASP A 329 -26.84 5.56 7.25
N SER A 330 -26.10 6.63 7.51
CA SER A 330 -24.90 6.94 6.77
C SER A 330 -23.66 6.60 7.54
N VAL A 331 -22.67 6.04 6.85
CA VAL A 331 -21.29 5.98 7.30
C VAL A 331 -20.54 7.16 6.72
N THR A 332 -19.70 7.81 7.54
CA THR A 332 -18.73 8.80 7.07
C THR A 332 -17.34 8.21 7.19
N LEU A 333 -16.65 8.11 6.06
CA LEU A 333 -15.25 7.70 5.99
C LEU A 333 -14.41 8.91 5.58
N THR A 334 -13.70 9.48 6.55
CA THR A 334 -12.69 10.50 6.32
C THR A 334 -11.33 9.82 6.25
N GLY A 335 -10.38 10.34 5.50
CA GLY A 335 -9.09 9.68 5.47
C GLY A 335 -7.94 10.52 4.95
N TYR A 336 -6.75 10.01 5.18
CA TYR A 336 -5.49 10.55 4.72
C TYR A 336 -4.67 9.47 4.01
N LEU A 337 -4.42 9.68 2.74
CA LEU A 337 -3.57 8.85 1.90
C LEU A 337 -2.21 9.53 1.80
N ARG A 338 -1.26 9.07 2.58
CA ARG A 338 0.11 9.60 2.60
C ARG A 338 0.94 8.92 1.53
N ASN A 339 1.59 9.73 0.67
CA ASN A 339 2.39 9.26 -0.46
C ASN A 339 1.63 8.31 -1.43
N PRO A 340 0.45 8.68 -1.87
CA PRO A 340 -0.37 7.80 -2.68
C PRO A 340 0.27 7.55 -4.06
N PRO A 341 0.11 6.34 -4.63
CA PRO A 341 0.67 5.99 -5.93
C PRO A 341 -0.12 6.56 -7.11
N SER A 342 -1.25 7.20 -6.86
CA SER A 342 -2.18 7.70 -7.86
C SER A 342 -2.91 8.94 -7.34
N SER A 343 -3.46 9.74 -8.24
CA SER A 343 -4.33 10.88 -7.96
C SER A 343 -5.79 10.63 -8.37
N ARG A 344 -6.17 9.37 -8.68
CA ARG A 344 -7.56 9.04 -9.01
C ARG A 344 -8.48 9.28 -7.79
N PRO A 345 -9.78 9.55 -7.99
CA PRO A 345 -10.73 9.65 -6.89
C PRO A 345 -10.68 8.43 -5.97
N PHE A 346 -10.82 8.65 -4.67
CA PHE A 346 -10.93 7.56 -3.69
C PHE A 346 -12.30 6.91 -3.80
N ASP A 347 -12.33 5.59 -3.71
CA ASP A 347 -13.57 4.85 -3.86
C ASP A 347 -13.74 3.71 -2.84
N VAL A 348 -15.00 3.46 -2.51
CA VAL A 348 -15.44 2.36 -1.69
C VAL A 348 -16.52 1.60 -2.44
N SER A 349 -16.37 0.29 -2.54
CA SER A 349 -17.39 -0.61 -3.10
C SER A 349 -18.19 -1.25 -1.96
N ILE A 350 -19.50 -1.23 -2.10
CA ILE A 350 -20.45 -1.85 -1.18
C ILE A 350 -21.26 -2.86 -1.98
N PRO A 351 -21.26 -4.14 -1.61
CA PRO A 351 -22.12 -5.12 -2.26
C PRO A 351 -23.59 -4.76 -2.01
N ASP A 352 -24.36 -4.66 -3.08
CA ASP A 352 -25.83 -4.57 -2.97
C ASP A 352 -26.36 -6.00 -2.80
N MET A 353 -26.88 -6.26 -1.61
CA MET A 353 -27.30 -7.61 -1.20
C MET A 353 -28.55 -8.10 -1.93
N ILE A 354 -29.31 -7.21 -2.55
CA ILE A 354 -30.53 -7.53 -3.30
C ILE A 354 -30.18 -7.88 -4.74
N THR A 355 -29.40 -7.02 -5.39
CA THR A 355 -29.08 -7.16 -6.81
C THR A 355 -27.83 -7.99 -7.05
N GLY A 356 -27.00 -8.24 -6.04
CA GLY A 356 -25.69 -8.86 -6.13
C GLY A 356 -24.64 -8.02 -6.86
N LYS A 357 -24.98 -6.77 -7.20
CA LYS A 357 -24.06 -5.82 -7.86
C LYS A 357 -23.28 -5.03 -6.81
N GLU A 358 -22.09 -4.60 -7.18
CA GLU A 358 -21.33 -3.67 -6.34
C GLU A 358 -21.76 -2.24 -6.63
N LYS A 359 -22.08 -1.51 -5.56
CA LYS A 359 -22.35 -0.08 -5.61
C LYS A 359 -21.10 0.67 -5.21
N LYS A 360 -20.60 1.50 -6.12
CA LYS A 360 -19.36 2.25 -5.94
C LYS A 360 -19.65 3.68 -5.53
N TYR A 361 -19.05 4.13 -4.44
CA TYR A 361 -19.11 5.50 -3.95
C TYR A 361 -17.73 6.11 -4.07
N GLN A 362 -17.66 7.35 -4.58
CA GLN A 362 -16.39 8.02 -4.90
C GLN A 362 -16.33 9.43 -4.33
N THR A 363 -15.11 9.90 -4.04
CA THR A 363 -14.82 11.27 -3.65
C THR A 363 -13.43 11.67 -4.12
N ASP A 364 -13.23 12.97 -4.36
CA ASP A 364 -11.92 13.49 -4.73
C ASP A 364 -10.96 13.49 -3.53
N ILE A 365 -9.68 13.39 -3.84
CA ILE A 365 -8.58 13.53 -2.90
C ILE A 365 -7.99 14.92 -3.08
N ASP A 366 -7.89 15.68 -1.99
CA ASP A 366 -7.30 17.02 -2.05
C ASP A 366 -5.77 17.00 -2.23
N SER A 367 -5.18 18.18 -2.44
CA SER A 367 -3.74 18.34 -2.64
C SER A 367 -2.87 17.94 -1.45
N LEU A 368 -3.45 17.69 -0.29
CA LEU A 368 -2.77 17.19 0.90
C LEU A 368 -2.98 15.67 1.11
N GLY A 369 -3.69 15.00 0.19
CA GLY A 369 -3.98 13.56 0.30
C GLY A 369 -5.19 13.23 1.17
N ARG A 370 -6.05 14.23 1.49
CA ARG A 370 -7.21 14.07 2.37
C ARG A 370 -8.47 13.84 1.55
N PHE A 371 -9.38 13.07 2.10
CA PHE A 371 -10.69 12.84 1.50
C PHE A 371 -11.78 12.73 2.59
N THR A 372 -13.03 12.89 2.18
CA THR A 372 -14.22 12.59 2.99
C THR A 372 -15.28 12.00 2.08
N LEU A 373 -15.74 10.80 2.40
CA LEU A 373 -16.76 10.06 1.68
C LEU A 373 -17.90 9.72 2.61
N ARG A 374 -19.14 9.96 2.18
CA ARG A 374 -20.34 9.56 2.90
C ARG A 374 -21.19 8.65 2.04
N PHE A 375 -21.63 7.54 2.61
CA PHE A 375 -22.45 6.56 1.91
C PHE A 375 -23.46 5.91 2.85
N PRO A 376 -24.65 5.52 2.34
CA PRO A 376 -25.68 4.89 3.13
C PRO A 376 -25.41 3.41 3.32
N VAL A 377 -25.77 2.89 4.50
CA VAL A 377 -25.83 1.47 4.82
C VAL A 377 -27.10 1.16 5.62
N LEU A 378 -27.60 -0.06 5.51
CA LEU A 378 -28.78 -0.50 6.26
C LEU A 378 -28.40 -0.96 7.67
N ASN A 379 -27.43 -1.83 7.75
CA ASN A 379 -26.94 -2.44 8.98
C ASN A 379 -25.41 -2.37 9.01
N SER A 380 -24.77 -3.06 9.96
CA SER A 380 -23.34 -3.34 9.83
C SER A 380 -23.10 -4.02 8.49
N HIS A 381 -22.20 -3.45 7.70
CA HIS A 381 -22.10 -3.79 6.29
C HIS A 381 -20.65 -4.06 5.88
N ASN A 382 -20.48 -5.08 5.06
CA ASN A 382 -19.19 -5.32 4.41
C ASN A 382 -18.85 -4.17 3.46
N VAL A 383 -17.60 -3.74 3.51
CA VAL A 383 -17.05 -2.73 2.60
C VAL A 383 -15.76 -3.23 1.99
N PHE A 384 -15.57 -2.88 0.74
CA PHE A 384 -14.37 -3.18 -0.01
C PHE A 384 -13.71 -1.90 -0.51
N ILE A 385 -12.46 -1.71 -0.13
CA ILE A 385 -11.62 -0.60 -0.57
C ILE A 385 -10.49 -1.18 -1.39
N ASP A 386 -10.45 -0.84 -2.69
CA ASP A 386 -9.36 -1.21 -3.60
C ASP A 386 -8.84 0.06 -4.28
N TRP A 387 -7.88 0.70 -3.62
CA TRP A 387 -7.34 1.96 -4.10
C TRP A 387 -5.80 1.96 -4.07
N GLY A 388 -5.22 2.30 -5.19
CA GLY A 388 -3.78 2.28 -5.36
C GLY A 388 -3.21 0.85 -5.26
N ARG A 389 -2.40 0.59 -4.23
CA ARG A 389 -1.85 -0.74 -3.92
C ARG A 389 -2.41 -1.28 -2.60
N THR A 390 -3.56 -0.77 -2.21
CA THR A 390 -4.18 -1.11 -0.92
C THR A 390 -5.52 -1.77 -1.16
N THR A 391 -5.66 -2.98 -0.65
CA THR A 391 -6.92 -3.71 -0.60
C THR A 391 -7.31 -3.89 0.86
N ILE A 392 -8.53 -3.49 1.22
CA ILE A 392 -9.09 -3.66 2.57
C ILE A 392 -10.49 -4.23 2.44
N TRP A 393 -10.71 -5.37 3.06
CA TRP A 393 -12.03 -5.90 3.37
C TRP A 393 -12.33 -5.63 4.82
N SER A 394 -13.48 -5.05 5.12
CA SER A 394 -13.83 -4.70 6.48
C SER A 394 -15.34 -4.58 6.67
N ALA A 395 -15.76 -4.33 7.91
CA ALA A 395 -17.16 -4.11 8.25
C ALA A 395 -17.33 -2.75 8.92
N VAL A 396 -18.28 -1.96 8.43
CA VAL A 396 -18.63 -0.65 8.99
C VAL A 396 -20.01 -0.68 9.61
N GLU A 397 -20.26 0.13 10.62
CA GLU A 397 -21.54 0.20 11.32
C GLU A 397 -22.30 1.48 10.95
N PRO A 398 -23.65 1.43 10.84
CA PRO A 398 -24.47 2.58 10.48
C PRO A 398 -24.35 3.71 11.51
N GLY A 399 -24.39 4.97 11.05
CA GLY A 399 -24.28 6.16 11.88
C GLY A 399 -22.86 6.52 12.32
N GLU A 400 -21.88 5.66 12.08
CA GLU A 400 -20.53 5.85 12.58
C GLU A 400 -19.64 6.68 11.64
N THR A 401 -18.65 7.31 12.24
CA THR A 401 -17.59 8.03 11.53
C THR A 401 -16.27 7.35 11.79
N TYR A 402 -15.58 7.03 10.70
CA TYR A 402 -14.24 6.44 10.70
C TYR A 402 -13.24 7.36 10.04
N PHE A 403 -12.00 7.30 10.48
CA PHE A 403 -10.87 7.90 9.77
C PHE A 403 -9.91 6.81 9.35
N LEU A 404 -9.62 6.74 8.06
CA LEU A 404 -8.65 5.80 7.48
C LEU A 404 -7.33 6.53 7.20
N TYR A 405 -6.26 6.04 7.80
CA TYR A 405 -4.89 6.41 7.44
C TYR A 405 -4.23 5.30 6.63
N VAL A 406 -3.65 5.67 5.50
CA VAL A 406 -2.80 4.79 4.69
C VAL A 406 -1.51 5.50 4.36
N ASP A 407 -0.39 4.93 4.76
CA ASP A 407 0.95 5.35 4.34
C ASP A 407 1.54 4.34 3.35
N TYR A 408 1.63 4.73 2.10
CA TYR A 408 2.11 3.85 1.04
C TYR A 408 3.62 3.61 1.09
N ALA A 409 4.38 4.51 1.69
CA ALA A 409 5.82 4.35 1.86
C ALA A 409 6.15 3.33 2.96
N GLN A 410 5.41 3.39 4.07
CA GLN A 410 5.63 2.51 5.22
C GLN A 410 4.69 1.31 5.26
N GLN A 411 3.78 1.19 4.28
CA GLN A 411 2.75 0.16 4.21
C GLN A 411 1.88 0.10 5.48
N GLN A 412 1.68 1.25 6.12
CA GLN A 412 0.86 1.37 7.32
C GLN A 412 -0.59 1.63 6.95
N LYS A 413 -1.50 0.92 7.63
CA LYS A 413 -2.95 1.14 7.57
C LYS A 413 -3.48 1.20 8.99
N LEU A 414 -4.37 2.15 9.28
CA LEU A 414 -4.95 2.29 10.61
C LEU A 414 -6.29 3.01 10.55
N PHE A 415 -7.24 2.56 11.34
CA PHE A 415 -8.52 3.22 11.51
C PHE A 415 -8.63 3.91 12.86
N MET A 416 -9.22 5.14 12.88
CA MET A 416 -9.66 5.84 14.07
C MET A 416 -11.21 5.86 14.07
N GLY A 417 -11.82 5.79 15.25
CA GLY A 417 -13.27 5.87 15.44
C GLY A 417 -13.72 5.03 16.62
N LYS A 418 -14.90 5.34 17.17
CA LYS A 418 -15.44 4.62 18.33
C LYS A 418 -15.62 3.12 18.09
N LYS A 419 -15.90 2.75 16.84
CA LYS A 419 -16.11 1.36 16.40
C LYS A 419 -14.97 0.84 15.50
N ALA A 420 -13.81 1.51 15.51
CA ALA A 420 -12.69 1.17 14.65
C ALA A 420 -11.91 -0.08 15.11
N ARG A 421 -12.16 -0.57 16.32
CA ARG A 421 -11.43 -1.70 16.89
C ARG A 421 -11.44 -2.93 15.98
N VAL A 422 -12.62 -3.40 15.60
CA VAL A 422 -12.75 -4.57 14.72
C VAL A 422 -12.06 -4.36 13.37
N LEU A 423 -12.07 -3.14 12.81
CA LEU A 423 -11.38 -2.82 11.57
C LEU A 423 -9.86 -2.99 11.71
N ASN A 424 -9.31 -2.51 12.82
CA ASN A 424 -7.89 -2.65 13.13
C ASN A 424 -7.51 -4.10 13.45
N GLU A 425 -8.35 -4.84 14.16
CA GLU A 425 -8.14 -6.27 14.43
C GLU A 425 -8.11 -7.09 13.11
N LEU A 426 -9.00 -6.78 12.15
CA LEU A 426 -9.01 -7.40 10.83
C LEU A 426 -7.75 -7.07 10.01
N LEU A 427 -7.19 -5.86 10.17
CA LEU A 427 -5.90 -5.48 9.56
C LEU A 427 -4.70 -6.16 10.20
N SER A 428 -4.75 -6.43 11.52
CA SER A 428 -3.64 -6.99 12.30
C SER A 428 -3.53 -8.50 12.18
N HIS A 429 -4.66 -9.18 12.08
CA HIS A 429 -4.75 -10.62 12.17
C HIS A 429 -5.41 -11.21 10.93
N GLU A 430 -4.70 -11.11 9.81
CA GLU A 430 -5.15 -11.73 8.56
C GLU A 430 -5.28 -13.26 8.73
N GLY A 431 -6.30 -13.84 8.10
CA GLY A 431 -6.50 -15.28 8.10
C GLY A 431 -5.52 -16.02 7.18
N LEU A 432 -5.46 -17.33 7.35
CA LEU A 432 -4.81 -18.20 6.39
C LEU A 432 -5.57 -18.11 5.06
N ARG A 433 -4.97 -17.49 4.05
CA ARG A 433 -5.53 -17.42 2.70
C ARG A 433 -4.92 -18.54 1.87
N GLU A 434 -5.76 -19.48 1.47
CA GLU A 434 -5.39 -20.49 0.50
C GLU A 434 -6.02 -20.12 -0.84
N SER A 435 -5.18 -19.85 -1.85
CA SER A 435 -5.67 -19.60 -3.20
C SER A 435 -6.20 -20.87 -3.82
N LEU A 436 -7.39 -20.80 -4.40
CA LEU A 436 -7.92 -21.87 -5.25
C LEU A 436 -7.34 -21.72 -6.66
N ASP A 437 -6.80 -22.80 -7.20
CA ASP A 437 -6.56 -22.87 -8.64
C ASP A 437 -7.89 -23.20 -9.33
N TYR A 438 -8.52 -22.18 -9.87
CA TYR A 438 -9.83 -22.27 -10.49
C TYR A 438 -9.84 -23.28 -11.66
N ASN A 439 -8.76 -23.38 -12.42
CA ASN A 439 -8.65 -24.32 -13.54
C ASN A 439 -8.60 -25.77 -13.07
N GLU A 440 -7.91 -26.04 -11.98
CA GLU A 440 -7.88 -27.35 -11.36
C GLU A 440 -9.20 -27.70 -10.68
N GLU A 441 -9.85 -26.74 -10.02
CA GLU A 441 -11.17 -26.94 -9.41
C GLU A 441 -12.25 -27.30 -10.44
N GLN A 442 -12.20 -26.73 -11.65
CA GLN A 442 -13.15 -27.06 -12.72
C GLN A 442 -13.03 -28.51 -13.23
N LYS A 443 -11.87 -29.14 -13.11
CA LYS A 443 -11.63 -30.53 -13.56
C LYS A 443 -12.12 -31.59 -12.56
N ARG A 444 -12.40 -31.19 -11.31
CA ARG A 444 -12.80 -32.09 -10.24
C ARG A 444 -14.29 -32.38 -10.28
N SER A 445 -14.66 -33.58 -9.82
CA SER A 445 -16.06 -33.90 -9.51
C SER A 445 -16.60 -33.03 -8.38
N ASN A 446 -17.91 -32.93 -8.21
CA ASN A 446 -18.52 -32.16 -7.15
C ASN A 446 -18.12 -32.68 -5.77
N LEU A 447 -18.09 -34.02 -5.59
CA LEU A 447 -17.70 -34.63 -4.31
C LEU A 447 -16.21 -34.40 -3.99
N GLU A 448 -15.31 -34.43 -4.97
CA GLU A 448 -13.91 -34.08 -4.76
C GLU A 448 -13.76 -32.60 -4.34
N CYS A 449 -14.52 -31.69 -4.94
CA CYS A 449 -14.56 -30.28 -4.54
C CYS A 449 -15.11 -30.12 -3.13
N LEU A 450 -16.15 -30.88 -2.77
CA LEU A 450 -16.72 -30.91 -1.42
C LEU A 450 -15.64 -31.28 -0.39
N HIS A 451 -15.00 -32.43 -0.56
CA HIS A 451 -13.97 -32.92 0.38
C HIS A 451 -12.81 -31.93 0.52
N LYS A 452 -12.31 -31.40 -0.60
CA LYS A 452 -11.23 -30.42 -0.58
C LYS A 452 -11.61 -29.10 0.11
N THR A 453 -12.84 -28.67 -0.08
CA THR A 453 -13.36 -27.46 0.59
C THR A 453 -13.54 -27.69 2.09
N GLN A 454 -14.00 -28.88 2.50
CA GLN A 454 -14.08 -29.28 3.91
C GLN A 454 -12.68 -29.28 4.57
N GLU A 455 -11.68 -29.91 3.92
CA GLU A 455 -10.31 -29.93 4.42
C GLU A 455 -9.73 -28.52 4.55
N ARG A 456 -9.94 -27.67 3.53
CA ARG A 456 -9.51 -26.26 3.54
C ARG A 456 -10.16 -25.49 4.70
N LEU A 457 -11.48 -25.58 4.81
CA LEU A 457 -12.23 -24.89 5.87
C LEU A 457 -11.75 -25.36 7.25
N HIS A 458 -11.54 -26.65 7.43
CA HIS A 458 -11.01 -27.19 8.68
C HIS A 458 -9.65 -26.57 9.04
N ARG A 459 -8.68 -26.58 8.10
CA ARG A 459 -7.35 -25.95 8.34
C ARG A 459 -7.45 -24.47 8.66
N GLN A 460 -8.30 -23.73 7.96
CA GLN A 460 -8.51 -22.31 8.18
C GLN A 460 -9.13 -22.02 9.56
N LEU A 461 -10.11 -22.84 9.98
CA LEU A 461 -10.72 -22.71 11.31
C LEU A 461 -9.74 -23.06 12.43
N GLU A 462 -8.92 -24.09 12.27
CA GLU A 462 -7.87 -24.43 13.25
C GLU A 462 -6.81 -23.34 13.34
N PHE A 463 -6.39 -22.76 12.21
CA PHE A 463 -5.51 -21.60 12.21
C PHE A 463 -6.13 -20.43 12.97
N ARG A 464 -7.42 -20.15 12.73
CA ARG A 464 -8.16 -19.09 13.42
C ARG A 464 -8.27 -19.34 14.91
N LYS A 465 -8.56 -20.56 15.31
CA LYS A 465 -8.61 -20.97 16.70
C LYS A 465 -7.27 -20.74 17.41
N LYS A 466 -6.16 -21.07 16.75
CA LYS A 466 -4.82 -20.77 17.27
C LYS A 466 -4.61 -19.27 17.44
N THR A 467 -4.96 -18.45 16.45
CA THR A 467 -4.89 -16.97 16.55
C THR A 467 -5.67 -16.47 17.77
N LEU A 468 -6.87 -16.99 18.00
CA LEU A 468 -7.71 -16.59 19.15
C LEU A 468 -7.13 -17.04 20.50
N GLN A 469 -6.38 -18.14 20.53
CA GLN A 469 -5.66 -18.59 21.74
C GLN A 469 -4.44 -17.70 22.03
N GLU A 470 -3.72 -17.31 20.97
CA GLU A 470 -2.56 -16.41 21.07
C GLU A 470 -2.98 -14.97 21.43
N HIS A 471 -4.18 -14.54 20.98
CA HIS A 471 -4.72 -13.21 21.19
C HIS A 471 -6.12 -13.27 21.86
N PRO A 472 -6.18 -13.62 23.14
CA PRO A 472 -7.47 -13.89 23.83
C PRO A 472 -8.36 -12.65 24.00
N LEU A 473 -7.79 -11.45 23.85
CA LEU A 473 -8.52 -10.19 23.97
C LEU A 473 -9.15 -9.69 22.68
N LEU A 474 -9.01 -10.42 21.57
CA LEU A 474 -9.70 -10.08 20.31
C LEU A 474 -11.21 -10.00 20.54
N SER A 475 -11.86 -8.98 19.95
CA SER A 475 -13.27 -8.69 20.17
C SER A 475 -14.19 -9.81 19.67
N ASP A 476 -15.39 -9.91 20.25
CA ASP A 476 -16.40 -10.85 19.78
C ASP A 476 -16.85 -10.55 18.34
N LYS A 477 -16.82 -9.28 17.91
CA LYS A 477 -17.03 -8.90 16.51
C LYS A 477 -15.99 -9.52 15.58
N TYR A 478 -14.71 -9.47 15.96
CA TYR A 478 -13.65 -10.09 15.17
C TYR A 478 -13.82 -11.60 15.10
N ARG A 479 -14.11 -12.26 16.23
CA ARG A 479 -14.35 -13.71 16.30
C ARG A 479 -15.51 -14.11 15.39
N TYR A 480 -16.63 -13.45 15.55
CA TYR A 480 -17.84 -13.71 14.78
C TYR A 480 -17.62 -13.47 13.28
N TYR A 481 -17.10 -12.29 12.90
CA TYR A 481 -16.87 -11.94 11.50
C TYR A 481 -15.96 -12.95 10.81
N THR A 482 -14.80 -13.23 11.39
CA THR A 482 -13.80 -14.07 10.73
C THR A 482 -14.20 -15.55 10.67
N GLU A 483 -14.95 -16.06 11.64
CA GLU A 483 -15.48 -17.41 11.59
C GLU A 483 -16.57 -17.52 10.51
N GLN A 484 -17.51 -16.59 10.48
CA GLN A 484 -18.58 -16.60 9.50
C GLN A 484 -18.07 -16.35 8.07
N GLU A 485 -17.05 -15.48 7.90
CA GLU A 485 -16.39 -15.24 6.63
C GLU A 485 -15.82 -16.56 6.05
N LEU A 486 -15.08 -17.33 6.85
CA LEU A 486 -14.51 -18.61 6.42
C LEU A 486 -15.60 -19.62 6.04
N ARG A 487 -16.63 -19.75 6.87
CA ARG A 487 -17.76 -20.68 6.62
C ARG A 487 -18.48 -20.33 5.33
N TYR A 488 -18.85 -19.08 5.13
CA TYR A 488 -19.64 -18.68 3.96
C TYR A 488 -18.80 -18.45 2.70
N ASP A 489 -17.49 -18.23 2.80
CA ASP A 489 -16.59 -18.35 1.65
C ASP A 489 -16.57 -19.80 1.13
N ALA A 490 -16.48 -20.77 2.03
CA ALA A 490 -16.55 -22.18 1.68
C ALA A 490 -17.95 -22.54 1.09
N ALA A 491 -19.02 -22.12 1.74
CA ALA A 491 -20.39 -22.36 1.28
C ALA A 491 -20.66 -21.76 -0.12
N SER A 492 -20.24 -20.51 -0.32
CA SER A 492 -20.34 -19.84 -1.63
C SER A 492 -19.54 -20.58 -2.69
N THR A 493 -18.30 -21.00 -2.36
CA THR A 493 -17.45 -21.78 -3.27
C THR A 493 -18.15 -23.09 -3.69
N LEU A 494 -18.74 -23.81 -2.75
CA LEU A 494 -19.46 -25.05 -3.04
C LEU A 494 -20.68 -24.80 -3.93
N MET A 495 -21.52 -23.80 -3.61
CA MET A 495 -22.71 -23.51 -4.38
C MET A 495 -22.45 -23.03 -5.81
N GLN A 496 -21.25 -22.55 -6.12
CA GLN A 496 -20.83 -22.29 -7.52
C GLN A 496 -20.85 -23.57 -8.39
N ARG A 497 -20.79 -24.76 -7.77
CA ARG A 497 -20.88 -26.04 -8.49
C ARG A 497 -22.23 -26.24 -9.17
N ARG A 498 -23.30 -25.57 -8.76
CA ARG A 498 -24.59 -25.60 -9.45
C ARG A 498 -24.49 -25.25 -10.94
N PHE A 499 -23.49 -24.47 -11.34
CA PHE A 499 -23.26 -24.09 -12.73
C PHE A 499 -22.51 -25.16 -13.55
N SER A 500 -21.99 -26.20 -12.89
CA SER A 500 -21.37 -27.35 -13.56
C SER A 500 -22.36 -28.44 -13.92
N VAL A 501 -23.59 -28.36 -13.42
CA VAL A 501 -24.64 -29.35 -13.69
C VAL A 501 -25.27 -29.09 -15.05
N ASP A 502 -25.40 -30.15 -15.87
CA ASP A 502 -26.06 -30.06 -17.18
C ASP A 502 -27.60 -30.17 -17.04
N ARG A 503 -28.25 -29.01 -17.02
CA ARG A 503 -29.71 -28.90 -16.86
C ARG A 503 -30.49 -29.59 -17.99
N ASN A 504 -29.90 -29.67 -19.20
CA ASN A 504 -30.55 -30.36 -20.33
C ASN A 504 -30.62 -31.87 -20.12
N LYS A 505 -29.71 -32.43 -19.31
CA LYS A 505 -29.72 -33.83 -18.91
C LYS A 505 -30.49 -34.11 -17.63
N GLN A 506 -31.09 -33.06 -17.01
CA GLN A 506 -31.73 -33.16 -15.70
C GLN A 506 -30.77 -33.68 -14.60
N GLU A 507 -29.50 -33.34 -14.72
CA GLU A 507 -28.52 -33.65 -13.70
C GLU A 507 -28.71 -32.68 -12.49
N HIS A 508 -28.43 -33.21 -11.30
CA HIS A 508 -28.50 -32.47 -10.03
C HIS A 508 -27.18 -32.66 -9.29
N LEU A 509 -26.93 -31.78 -8.32
CA LEU A 509 -25.87 -32.00 -7.36
C LEU A 509 -26.20 -33.26 -6.55
N GLU A 510 -25.18 -34.05 -6.21
CA GLU A 510 -25.33 -35.32 -5.49
C GLU A 510 -26.00 -35.10 -4.12
N ASP A 511 -26.79 -36.07 -3.67
CA ASP A 511 -27.47 -35.99 -2.36
C ASP A 511 -26.49 -35.78 -1.19
N GLU A 512 -25.32 -36.43 -1.23
CA GLU A 512 -24.27 -36.26 -0.25
C GLU A 512 -23.78 -34.82 -0.21
N PHE A 513 -23.60 -34.20 -1.38
CA PHE A 513 -23.19 -32.80 -1.51
C PHE A 513 -24.23 -31.85 -0.90
N MET A 514 -25.50 -32.02 -1.26
CA MET A 514 -26.58 -31.15 -0.78
C MET A 514 -26.87 -31.37 0.70
N ASN A 515 -26.83 -32.60 1.20
CA ASN A 515 -26.99 -32.92 2.61
C ASN A 515 -25.92 -32.22 3.48
N TYR A 516 -24.68 -32.15 2.97
CA TYR A 516 -23.64 -31.39 3.66
C TYR A 516 -23.95 -29.89 3.68
N ILE A 517 -24.34 -29.31 2.54
CA ILE A 517 -24.73 -27.89 2.46
C ILE A 517 -25.84 -27.58 3.47
N ASP A 518 -26.88 -28.39 3.47
CA ASP A 518 -28.04 -28.22 4.35
C ASP A 518 -27.69 -28.36 5.83
N SER A 519 -26.82 -29.30 6.18
CA SER A 519 -26.45 -29.52 7.58
C SER A 519 -25.42 -28.53 8.11
N ALA A 520 -24.47 -28.07 7.27
CA ALA A 520 -23.36 -27.24 7.69
C ALA A 520 -23.68 -25.74 7.66
N PHE A 521 -24.54 -25.29 6.76
CA PHE A 521 -24.76 -23.87 6.48
C PHE A 521 -26.23 -23.44 6.62
N TYR A 522 -27.17 -24.36 6.56
CA TYR A 522 -28.59 -24.10 6.73
C TYR A 522 -29.08 -24.76 8.03
N PRO A 523 -29.88 -24.14 8.88
CA PRO A 523 -30.46 -22.78 8.87
C PRO A 523 -29.71 -21.83 9.82
N HIS A 524 -28.48 -21.46 9.51
CA HIS A 524 -27.66 -20.60 10.37
C HIS A 524 -27.50 -19.20 9.77
N PRO A 525 -28.50 -18.30 9.92
CA PRO A 525 -28.42 -16.97 9.32
C PRO A 525 -27.29 -16.15 9.94
N VAL A 526 -26.63 -15.37 9.10
CA VAL A 526 -25.65 -14.36 9.53
C VAL A 526 -26.40 -13.09 9.89
N HIS A 527 -26.20 -12.59 11.10
CA HIS A 527 -26.78 -11.32 11.54
C HIS A 527 -25.70 -10.30 11.84
N PRO A 528 -25.81 -9.10 11.30
CA PRO A 528 -26.76 -8.68 10.24
C PRO A 528 -26.38 -9.29 8.88
N TYR A 529 -27.35 -9.59 8.06
CA TYR A 529 -27.17 -10.28 6.75
C TYR A 529 -26.29 -9.52 5.76
N THR A 530 -26.11 -8.21 5.92
CA THR A 530 -25.26 -7.35 5.10
C THR A 530 -23.77 -7.44 5.46
N LEU A 531 -23.44 -8.19 6.51
CA LEU A 531 -22.09 -8.24 7.06
C LEU A 531 -21.11 -9.00 6.17
N LEU A 532 -21.58 -10.02 5.44
CA LEU A 532 -20.72 -10.92 4.68
C LEU A 532 -21.17 -11.09 3.23
N ARG A 533 -20.28 -10.76 2.30
CA ARG A 533 -20.51 -10.99 0.87
C ARG A 533 -20.70 -12.49 0.55
N GLY A 534 -19.89 -13.35 1.18
CA GLY A 534 -19.95 -14.81 0.98
C GLY A 534 -21.32 -15.38 1.36
N TYR A 535 -21.92 -14.92 2.46
CA TYR A 535 -23.27 -15.33 2.87
C TYR A 535 -24.30 -14.99 1.80
N ASN A 536 -24.31 -13.77 1.29
CA ASN A 536 -25.26 -13.35 0.27
C ASN A 536 -25.07 -14.07 -1.06
N SER A 537 -23.82 -14.31 -1.45
CA SER A 537 -23.53 -15.11 -2.65
C SER A 537 -24.01 -16.55 -2.49
N PHE A 538 -23.75 -17.15 -1.34
CA PHE A 538 -24.24 -18.49 -1.01
C PHE A 538 -25.78 -18.56 -1.06
N MET A 539 -26.48 -17.65 -0.37
CA MET A 539 -27.94 -17.65 -0.31
C MET A 539 -28.58 -17.49 -1.69
N ARG A 540 -28.07 -16.58 -2.50
CA ARG A 540 -28.54 -16.40 -3.88
C ARG A 540 -28.37 -17.65 -4.73
N ASP A 541 -27.19 -18.27 -4.66
CA ASP A 541 -26.88 -19.44 -5.48
C ASP A 541 -27.63 -20.68 -4.97
N TYR A 542 -27.78 -20.82 -3.66
CA TYR A 542 -28.56 -21.88 -3.04
C TYR A 542 -30.04 -21.79 -3.41
N ILE A 543 -30.67 -20.62 -3.27
CA ILE A 543 -32.08 -20.42 -3.65
C ILE A 543 -32.27 -20.66 -5.14
N GLY A 544 -31.39 -20.11 -5.97
CA GLY A 544 -31.46 -20.32 -7.39
C GLY A 544 -31.33 -21.80 -7.78
N TYR A 545 -30.54 -22.60 -7.06
CA TYR A 545 -30.45 -24.04 -7.27
C TYR A 545 -31.76 -24.74 -6.88
N ILE A 546 -32.34 -24.41 -5.71
CA ILE A 546 -33.61 -25.00 -5.25
C ILE A 546 -34.74 -24.67 -6.23
N ASP A 547 -34.81 -23.41 -6.70
CA ASP A 547 -35.84 -22.97 -7.67
C ASP A 547 -35.68 -23.74 -9.01
N ASP A 548 -34.48 -23.87 -9.51
CA ASP A 548 -34.15 -24.59 -10.75
C ASP A 548 -34.47 -26.11 -10.67
N THR A 549 -34.39 -26.70 -9.48
CA THR A 549 -34.53 -28.17 -9.28
C THR A 549 -35.92 -28.56 -8.77
N THR A 550 -36.72 -27.59 -8.33
CA THR A 550 -38.09 -27.87 -7.91
C THR A 550 -38.99 -27.99 -9.16
N PRO A 551 -39.73 -29.09 -9.34
CA PRO A 551 -40.62 -29.25 -10.49
C PRO A 551 -41.64 -28.08 -10.51
N SER A 552 -41.75 -27.40 -11.65
CA SER A 552 -42.77 -26.39 -11.88
C SER A 552 -44.12 -27.05 -11.98
N SER A 553 -44.74 -27.39 -10.84
CA SER A 553 -46.18 -27.67 -10.79
C SER A 553 -46.88 -26.32 -10.76
N ASN A 554 -47.95 -26.17 -11.57
CA ASN A 554 -48.82 -24.98 -11.60
C ASN A 554 -49.51 -24.68 -10.27
N SER A 555 -49.22 -25.37 -9.21
CA SER A 555 -49.56 -25.06 -7.83
C SER A 555 -48.28 -24.90 -7.04
N LEU A 556 -47.98 -23.71 -6.58
CA LEU A 556 -47.00 -23.41 -5.53
C LEU A 556 -47.35 -24.21 -4.26
N THR A 557 -47.05 -25.51 -4.25
CA THR A 557 -47.05 -26.28 -3.00
C THR A 557 -45.77 -25.91 -2.28
N LEU A 558 -45.79 -24.77 -1.58
CA LEU A 558 -44.75 -24.36 -0.69
C LEU A 558 -44.70 -25.39 0.45
N THR A 559 -43.75 -26.31 0.41
CA THR A 559 -43.51 -27.16 1.57
C THR A 559 -43.04 -26.29 2.73
N PRO A 560 -43.28 -26.66 4.00
CA PRO A 560 -42.78 -25.91 5.15
C PRO A 560 -41.28 -25.63 5.06
N GLN A 561 -40.48 -26.59 4.56
CA GLN A 561 -39.06 -26.43 4.34
C GLN A 561 -38.73 -25.39 3.28
N ASN A 562 -39.43 -25.36 2.15
CA ASN A 562 -39.22 -24.36 1.11
C ASN A 562 -39.69 -22.97 1.54
N MET A 563 -40.75 -22.89 2.36
CA MET A 563 -41.19 -21.65 2.98
C MET A 563 -40.13 -21.10 3.93
N GLU A 564 -39.56 -21.95 4.77
CA GLU A 564 -38.51 -21.56 5.70
C GLU A 564 -37.25 -21.08 4.97
N ARG A 565 -36.83 -21.78 3.91
CA ARG A 565 -35.70 -21.37 3.04
C ARG A 565 -35.96 -20.03 2.36
N LEU A 566 -37.17 -19.83 1.80
CA LEU A 566 -37.56 -18.55 1.21
C LEU A 566 -37.64 -17.43 2.27
N TYR A 567 -38.15 -17.72 3.46
CA TYR A 567 -38.19 -16.78 4.56
C TYR A 567 -36.80 -16.25 4.91
N PHE A 568 -35.82 -17.13 5.15
CA PHE A 568 -34.46 -16.72 5.44
C PHE A 568 -33.79 -15.97 4.27
N ALA A 569 -34.09 -16.35 3.03
CA ALA A 569 -33.61 -15.65 1.86
C ALA A 569 -34.21 -14.23 1.77
N PHE A 570 -35.50 -14.08 1.97
CA PHE A 570 -36.14 -12.77 1.95
C PHE A 570 -35.76 -11.91 3.14
N GLU A 571 -35.55 -12.49 4.31
CA GLU A 571 -35.04 -11.80 5.48
C GLU A 571 -33.57 -11.35 5.24
N ALA A 572 -32.74 -12.24 4.68
CA ALA A 572 -31.35 -11.91 4.32
C ALA A 572 -31.27 -10.82 3.26
N GLU A 573 -32.19 -10.79 2.29
CA GLU A 573 -32.22 -9.76 1.26
C GLU A 573 -32.97 -8.48 1.71
N GLY A 574 -33.55 -8.45 2.92
CA GLY A 574 -34.28 -7.29 3.45
C GLY A 574 -35.57 -6.99 2.72
N LYS A 575 -36.13 -7.96 1.95
CA LYS A 575 -37.30 -7.74 1.11
C LYS A 575 -38.63 -7.86 1.86
N VAL A 576 -38.69 -8.67 2.89
CA VAL A 576 -39.91 -8.89 3.66
C VAL A 576 -39.57 -9.25 5.11
N ARG A 577 -40.07 -8.48 6.09
CA ARG A 577 -40.44 -9.07 7.38
C ARG A 577 -41.81 -9.69 7.18
N LEU A 578 -41.87 -10.99 7.10
CA LEU A 578 -43.14 -11.66 7.27
C LEU A 578 -43.50 -11.45 8.74
N SER A 579 -44.51 -10.59 9.01
CA SER A 579 -45.11 -10.51 10.33
C SER A 579 -45.59 -11.91 10.71
N GLU A 580 -45.25 -12.35 11.91
CA GLU A 580 -45.79 -13.53 12.54
C GLU A 580 -47.32 -13.63 12.42
#